data_2b77deb36bd40161ee09d93304e941c4
#
_entry.id   2b77deb36bd40161ee09d93304e941c4
#
_cell.length_a   1.000
_cell.length_b   1.000
_cell.length_c   1.000
_cell.angle_alpha   90.00
_cell.angle_beta   90.00
_cell.angle_gamma   90.00
#
_symmetry.space_group_name_H-M   'P 1'
#
loop_
_entity.id
_entity.type
_entity.pdbx_description
1 polymer ?
#
loop_
_entity_poly.entity_id
_entity_poly.type
_entity_poly.pdbx_seq_one_letter_code
_entity_poly.pdbx_strand_id
1 'polypeptide(L)'
;KPRLVDCDNGQGDFSHTARAYAKAGVSGLVVEDKCGQKHNSLYGSARVQLLEDPRIFAQKLSDAKAHAPEILLFARLESLIAGQSMEDALERANIYAKAGADGIVIHSLDKTGEQVLEFCHRCRKCR
;
A
#
# COMPACT_ATOMS: atom_id res chain seq x y z
N LYS A 1 5.37 -23.20 0.47
CA LYS A 1 5.94 -22.04 -0.25
C LYS A 1 5.24 -20.78 0.24
N PRO A 2 5.94 -19.66 0.45
CA PRO A 2 5.32 -18.40 0.83
C PRO A 2 4.33 -17.95 -0.26
N ARG A 3 3.21 -17.35 0.18
CA ARG A 3 2.15 -16.82 -0.69
C ARG A 3 1.95 -15.35 -0.37
N LEU A 4 1.94 -14.52 -1.39
CA LEU A 4 1.61 -13.11 -1.33
C LEU A 4 0.30 -12.88 -2.07
N VAL A 5 -0.63 -12.14 -1.48
CA VAL A 5 -1.95 -11.84 -2.05
C VAL A 5 -2.14 -10.34 -2.14
N ASP A 6 -2.58 -9.86 -3.29
CA ASP A 6 -3.04 -8.49 -3.47
C ASP A 6 -4.50 -8.39 -3.01
N CYS A 7 -4.76 -7.50 -2.06
CA CYS A 7 -6.06 -7.29 -1.43
C CYS A 7 -6.74 -5.98 -1.89
N ASP A 8 -6.29 -5.38 -2.98
CA ASP A 8 -6.76 -4.07 -3.41
C ASP A 8 -6.67 -3.05 -2.25
N ASN A 9 -7.76 -2.33 -1.93
CA ASN A 9 -7.82 -1.39 -0.80
C ASN A 9 -8.14 -2.04 0.57
N GLY A 10 -8.10 -3.38 0.65
CA GLY A 10 -8.37 -4.13 1.87
C GLY A 10 -9.83 -4.55 2.06
N GLN A 11 -10.73 -4.19 1.15
CA GLN A 11 -12.12 -4.66 1.06
C GLN A 11 -12.90 -4.65 2.39
N GLY A 12 -13.27 -3.46 2.87
CA GLY A 12 -14.06 -3.31 4.10
C GLY A 12 -13.20 -3.43 5.36
N ASP A 13 -13.52 -4.38 6.25
CA ASP A 13 -12.72 -4.61 7.47
C ASP A 13 -11.42 -5.38 7.13
N PHE A 14 -10.35 -4.62 6.93
CA PHE A 14 -9.06 -5.20 6.58
C PHE A 14 -8.46 -6.07 7.70
N SER A 15 -8.77 -5.80 8.96
CA SER A 15 -8.33 -6.64 10.08
C SER A 15 -8.93 -8.04 10.01
N HIS A 16 -10.22 -8.12 9.66
CA HIS A 16 -10.89 -9.40 9.43
C HIS A 16 -10.27 -10.14 8.23
N THR A 17 -10.05 -9.42 7.14
CA THR A 17 -9.41 -9.94 5.92
C THR A 17 -8.01 -10.48 6.22
N ALA A 18 -7.18 -9.74 6.93
CA ALA A 18 -5.83 -10.15 7.32
C ALA A 18 -5.84 -11.44 8.16
N ARG A 19 -6.73 -11.53 9.16
CA ARG A 19 -6.91 -12.75 9.96
C ARG A 19 -7.34 -13.96 9.14
N ALA A 20 -8.27 -13.77 8.21
CA ALA A 20 -8.77 -14.85 7.37
C ALA A 20 -7.65 -15.42 6.48
N TYR A 21 -6.86 -14.56 5.86
CA TYR A 21 -5.73 -14.96 5.04
C TYR A 21 -4.58 -15.60 5.86
N ALA A 22 -4.29 -15.07 7.05
CA ALA A 22 -3.33 -15.67 7.96
C ALA A 22 -3.73 -17.11 8.33
N LYS A 23 -4.99 -17.34 8.69
CA LYS A 23 -5.54 -18.68 8.96
C LYS A 23 -5.48 -19.60 7.73
N ALA A 24 -5.59 -19.07 6.53
CA ALA A 24 -5.45 -19.82 5.28
C ALA A 24 -3.98 -20.11 4.89
N GLY A 25 -3.01 -19.69 5.71
CA GLY A 25 -1.57 -19.91 5.48
C GLY A 25 -0.95 -18.99 4.44
N VAL A 26 -1.54 -17.80 4.23
CA VAL A 26 -0.96 -16.73 3.41
C VAL A 26 0.16 -16.06 4.21
N SER A 27 1.27 -15.77 3.56
CA SER A 27 2.47 -15.23 4.21
C SER A 27 2.49 -13.70 4.22
N GLY A 28 1.85 -13.06 3.24
CA GLY A 28 1.83 -11.61 3.16
C GLY A 28 0.69 -11.07 2.30
N LEU A 29 0.31 -9.84 2.58
CA LEU A 29 -0.75 -9.10 1.87
C LEU A 29 -0.19 -7.80 1.32
N VAL A 30 -0.60 -7.46 0.10
CA VAL A 30 -0.41 -6.13 -0.49
C VAL A 30 -1.74 -5.40 -0.40
N VAL A 31 -1.73 -4.19 0.14
CA VAL A 31 -2.92 -3.33 0.26
C VAL A 31 -2.61 -1.92 -0.24
N GLU A 32 -3.48 -1.37 -1.08
CA GLU A 32 -3.29 -0.04 -1.67
C GLU A 32 -4.01 1.06 -0.90
N ASP A 33 -3.41 2.25 -0.89
CA ASP A 33 -3.96 3.45 -0.22
C ASP A 33 -4.96 4.23 -1.09
N LYS A 34 -5.68 3.53 -1.97
CA LYS A 34 -6.83 4.08 -2.69
C LYS A 34 -8.13 3.86 -1.93
N CYS A 35 -9.06 4.79 -2.11
CA CYS A 35 -10.44 4.65 -1.63
C CYS A 35 -11.43 4.58 -2.79
N GLY A 36 -12.68 4.14 -2.49
CA GLY A 36 -13.74 4.02 -3.49
C GLY A 36 -13.73 2.70 -4.26
N GLN A 37 -14.43 2.68 -5.39
CA GLN A 37 -14.48 1.49 -6.24
C GLN A 37 -13.13 1.23 -6.92
N LYS A 38 -12.82 -0.05 -7.08
CA LYS A 38 -11.62 -0.49 -7.79
C LYS A 38 -11.61 0.07 -9.22
N HIS A 39 -10.59 0.86 -9.53
CA HIS A 39 -10.28 1.32 -10.87
C HIS A 39 -8.87 0.87 -11.24
N ASN A 40 -8.69 0.40 -12.46
CA ASN A 40 -7.37 0.01 -12.93
C ASN A 40 -6.46 1.26 -12.98
N SER A 41 -5.38 1.23 -12.20
CA SER A 41 -4.39 2.31 -12.09
C SER A 41 -3.73 2.65 -13.43
N LEU A 42 -3.69 1.70 -14.37
CA LEU A 42 -3.02 1.85 -15.66
C LEU A 42 -3.87 2.54 -16.74
N TYR A 43 -5.14 2.83 -16.48
CA TYR A 43 -5.99 3.55 -17.46
C TYR A 43 -5.74 5.05 -17.53
N GLY A 44 -4.66 5.53 -16.92
CA GLY A 44 -4.20 6.92 -17.04
C GLY A 44 -5.14 7.95 -16.40
N SER A 45 -4.96 9.21 -16.79
CA SER A 45 -5.67 10.39 -16.26
C SER A 45 -7.18 10.44 -16.58
N ALA A 46 -7.72 9.46 -17.29
CA ALA A 46 -9.13 9.43 -17.67
C ALA A 46 -10.08 9.27 -16.45
N ARG A 47 -9.56 8.88 -15.27
CA ARG A 47 -10.34 8.77 -14.04
C ARG A 47 -9.53 9.26 -12.85
N VAL A 48 -10.14 10.12 -12.04
CA VAL A 48 -9.55 10.58 -10.78
C VAL A 48 -9.33 9.40 -9.86
N GLN A 49 -8.08 9.18 -9.47
CA GLN A 49 -7.71 8.18 -8.45
C GLN A 49 -7.78 8.88 -7.08
N LEU A 50 -8.71 8.44 -6.24
CA LEU A 50 -8.86 8.98 -4.90
C LEU A 50 -7.99 8.21 -3.92
N LEU A 51 -7.15 8.93 -3.20
CA LEU A 51 -6.34 8.37 -2.12
C LEU A 51 -7.08 8.45 -0.79
N GLU A 52 -6.91 7.44 0.02
CA GLU A 52 -7.34 7.48 1.41
C GLU A 52 -6.49 8.48 2.22
N ASP A 53 -7.07 9.07 3.26
CA ASP A 53 -6.28 9.85 4.22
C ASP A 53 -5.16 8.95 4.77
N PRO A 54 -3.90 9.40 4.76
CA PRO A 54 -2.78 8.56 5.16
C PRO A 54 -2.84 8.11 6.63
N ARG A 55 -3.52 8.86 7.50
CA ARG A 55 -3.70 8.49 8.90
C ARG A 55 -4.75 7.39 9.06
N ILE A 56 -5.84 7.45 8.26
CA ILE A 56 -6.87 6.42 8.24
C ILE A 56 -6.27 5.12 7.70
N PHE A 57 -5.51 5.19 6.61
CA PHE A 57 -4.84 4.01 6.07
C PHE A 57 -3.79 3.43 7.02
N ALA A 58 -3.03 4.29 7.72
CA ALA A 58 -2.09 3.87 8.76
C ALA A 58 -2.79 3.12 9.91
N GLN A 59 -3.96 3.62 10.36
CA GLN A 59 -4.74 2.93 11.37
C GLN A 59 -5.21 1.56 10.89
N LYS A 60 -5.66 1.47 9.65
CA LYS A 60 -6.03 0.19 9.00
C LYS A 60 -4.87 -0.82 9.03
N LEU A 61 -3.65 -0.39 8.72
CA LEU A 61 -2.44 -1.24 8.79
C LEU A 61 -2.14 -1.69 10.21
N SER A 62 -2.18 -0.76 11.16
CA SER A 62 -1.92 -1.02 12.58
C SER A 62 -2.92 -2.02 13.16
N ASP A 63 -4.21 -1.85 12.87
CA ASP A 63 -5.26 -2.75 13.33
C ASP A 63 -5.09 -4.15 12.73
N ALA A 64 -4.81 -4.24 11.43
CA ALA A 64 -4.55 -5.52 10.77
C ALA A 64 -3.33 -6.23 11.39
N LYS A 65 -2.25 -5.50 11.66
CA LYS A 65 -1.04 -6.03 12.29
C LYS A 65 -1.30 -6.52 13.72
N ALA A 66 -2.13 -5.81 14.48
CA ALA A 66 -2.52 -6.23 15.82
C ALA A 66 -3.34 -7.55 15.82
N HIS A 67 -4.16 -7.78 14.79
CA HIS A 67 -5.03 -8.96 14.70
C HIS A 67 -4.36 -10.15 13.97
N ALA A 68 -3.33 -9.92 13.19
CA ALA A 68 -2.58 -10.94 12.45
C ALA A 68 -1.08 -10.58 12.42
N PRO A 69 -0.38 -10.63 13.57
CA PRO A 69 1.00 -10.16 13.69
C PRO A 69 2.00 -10.97 12.85
N GLU A 70 1.64 -12.22 12.53
CA GLU A 70 2.48 -13.13 11.75
C GLU A 70 2.48 -12.84 10.24
N ILE A 71 1.45 -12.12 9.73
CA ILE A 71 1.35 -11.83 8.31
C ILE A 71 2.19 -10.61 7.93
N LEU A 72 2.89 -10.67 6.81
CA LEU A 72 3.62 -9.53 6.27
C LEU A 72 2.65 -8.57 5.57
N LEU A 73 2.71 -7.28 5.89
CA LEU A 73 1.89 -6.25 5.28
C LEU A 73 2.75 -5.35 4.39
N PHE A 74 2.40 -5.30 3.11
CA PHE A 74 3.02 -4.43 2.12
C PHE A 74 2.04 -3.33 1.74
N ALA A 75 2.36 -2.09 2.09
CA ALA A 75 1.57 -0.93 1.70
C ALA A 75 1.92 -0.51 0.27
N ARG A 76 0.95 -0.55 -0.65
CA ARG A 76 1.10 -0.07 -2.02
C ARG A 76 0.68 1.39 -2.08
N LEU A 77 1.64 2.25 -2.44
CA LEU A 77 1.43 3.68 -2.59
C LEU A 77 0.96 4.01 -4.00
N GLU A 78 -0.19 4.64 -4.09
CA GLU A 78 -0.78 5.09 -5.34
C GLU A 78 -0.64 6.61 -5.54
N SER A 79 0.18 7.29 -4.72
CA SER A 79 0.41 8.75 -4.79
C SER A 79 0.79 9.22 -6.19
N LEU A 80 1.81 8.59 -6.81
CA LEU A 80 2.28 8.99 -8.14
C LEU A 80 1.26 8.67 -9.24
N ILE A 81 0.48 7.60 -9.07
CA ILE A 81 -0.66 7.25 -9.94
C ILE A 81 -1.75 8.30 -9.86
N ALA A 82 -2.01 8.83 -8.66
CA ALA A 82 -3.01 9.88 -8.41
C ALA A 82 -2.50 11.29 -8.79
N GLY A 83 -1.30 11.40 -9.32
CA GLY A 83 -0.69 12.68 -9.72
C GLY A 83 -0.17 13.52 -8.55
N GLN A 84 0.02 12.90 -7.38
CA GLN A 84 0.65 13.57 -6.24
C GLN A 84 2.17 13.67 -6.39
N SER A 85 2.79 14.46 -5.53
CA SER A 85 4.23 14.68 -5.55
C SER A 85 5.03 13.49 -5.01
N MET A 86 6.32 13.45 -5.30
CA MET A 86 7.27 12.52 -4.69
C MET A 86 7.34 12.72 -3.17
N GLU A 87 7.23 13.96 -2.69
CA GLU A 87 7.19 14.31 -1.27
C GLU A 87 5.99 13.66 -0.57
N ASP A 88 4.79 13.70 -1.18
CA ASP A 88 3.61 13.01 -0.65
C ASP A 88 3.85 11.49 -0.57
N ALA A 89 4.41 10.89 -1.61
CA ALA A 89 4.72 9.47 -1.61
C ALA A 89 5.70 9.08 -0.47
N LEU A 90 6.75 9.88 -0.26
CA LEU A 90 7.73 9.66 0.80
C LEU A 90 7.15 9.87 2.20
N GLU A 91 6.28 10.85 2.37
CA GLU A 91 5.58 11.09 3.64
C GLU A 91 4.66 9.92 3.98
N ARG A 92 3.84 9.48 3.04
CA ARG A 92 2.96 8.31 3.20
C ARG A 92 3.77 7.05 3.54
N ALA A 93 4.86 6.77 2.82
CA ALA A 93 5.74 5.64 3.10
C ALA A 93 6.24 5.66 4.55
N ASN A 94 6.64 6.84 5.05
CA ASN A 94 7.10 7.00 6.43
C ASN A 94 5.98 6.75 7.46
N ILE A 95 4.76 7.24 7.19
CA ILE A 95 3.59 7.03 8.04
C ILE A 95 3.24 5.54 8.09
N TYR A 96 3.21 4.85 6.95
CA TYR A 96 2.82 3.44 6.85
C TYR A 96 3.86 2.51 7.48
N ALA A 97 5.15 2.79 7.30
CA ALA A 97 6.21 2.04 7.97
C ALA A 97 6.11 2.16 9.49
N LYS A 98 5.79 3.34 10.03
CA LYS A 98 5.55 3.53 11.47
C LYS A 98 4.30 2.81 11.96
N ALA A 99 3.31 2.63 11.12
CA ALA A 99 2.07 1.93 11.42
C ALA A 99 2.18 0.40 11.35
N GLY A 100 3.36 -0.14 10.98
CA GLY A 100 3.62 -1.57 10.97
C GLY A 100 3.63 -2.23 9.59
N ALA A 101 3.68 -1.44 8.50
CA ALA A 101 3.97 -2.01 7.19
C ALA A 101 5.38 -2.61 7.17
N ASP A 102 5.49 -3.87 6.78
CA ASP A 102 6.77 -4.59 6.64
C ASP A 102 7.50 -4.21 5.36
N GLY A 103 6.78 -3.69 4.36
CA GLY A 103 7.36 -3.18 3.12
C GLY A 103 6.47 -2.16 2.44
N ILE A 104 7.07 -1.43 1.51
CA ILE A 104 6.41 -0.42 0.69
C ILE A 104 6.52 -0.82 -0.78
N VAL A 105 5.40 -0.77 -1.50
CA VAL A 105 5.34 -0.96 -2.95
C VAL A 105 4.99 0.37 -3.57
N ILE A 106 5.91 0.99 -4.29
CA ILE A 106 5.65 2.22 -5.03
C ILE A 106 5.10 1.89 -6.42
N HIS A 107 4.06 2.60 -6.84
CA HIS A 107 3.45 2.45 -8.15
C HIS A 107 3.56 3.76 -8.94
N SER A 108 3.92 3.69 -10.22
CA SER A 108 4.07 4.86 -11.09
C SER A 108 3.61 4.55 -12.51
N LEU A 109 3.13 5.59 -13.21
CA LEU A 109 2.85 5.56 -14.65
C LEU A 109 4.08 5.93 -15.49
N ASP A 110 5.17 6.33 -14.85
CA ASP A 110 6.41 6.67 -15.54
C ASP A 110 7.03 5.42 -16.19
N LYS A 111 7.08 5.45 -17.53
CA LYS A 111 7.61 4.34 -18.34
C LYS A 111 9.12 4.23 -18.31
N THR A 112 9.82 5.27 -17.86
CA THR A 112 11.30 5.28 -17.75
C THR A 112 11.77 4.58 -16.48
N GLY A 113 10.91 4.51 -15.45
CA GLY A 113 11.23 3.99 -14.13
C GLY A 113 11.99 4.98 -13.24
N GLU A 114 12.25 6.20 -13.72
CA GLU A 114 13.03 7.21 -12.97
C GLU A 114 12.34 7.57 -11.65
N GLN A 115 11.00 7.73 -11.66
CA GLN A 115 10.25 8.01 -10.43
C GLN A 115 10.39 6.89 -9.38
N VAL A 116 10.37 5.64 -9.81
CA VAL A 116 10.56 4.48 -8.92
C VAL A 116 11.97 4.48 -8.34
N LEU A 117 12.98 4.72 -9.17
CA LEU A 117 14.38 4.80 -8.73
C LEU A 117 14.59 5.97 -7.77
N GLU A 118 14.06 7.15 -8.07
CA GLU A 118 14.12 8.31 -7.17
C GLU A 118 13.49 8.00 -5.82
N PHE A 119 12.29 7.41 -5.82
CA PHE A 119 11.62 7.00 -4.58
C PHE A 119 12.50 6.05 -3.77
N CYS A 120 13.02 5.00 -4.39
CA CYS A 120 13.87 4.00 -3.71
C CYS A 120 15.16 4.62 -3.14
N HIS A 121 15.78 5.57 -3.82
CA HIS A 121 16.95 6.27 -3.31
C HIS A 121 16.64 7.17 -2.11
N ARG A 122 15.48 7.82 -2.11
CA ARG A 122 15.08 8.78 -1.07
C ARG A 122 14.39 8.12 0.11
N CYS A 123 13.71 6.99 -0.09
CA CYS A 123 12.99 6.26 0.95
C CYS A 123 13.95 5.46 1.83
N ARG A 124 14.42 6.07 2.93
CA ARG A 124 15.37 5.42 3.86
C ARG A 124 14.79 4.23 4.62
N LYS A 125 13.46 4.08 4.68
CA LYS A 125 12.76 3.01 5.40
C LYS A 125 12.30 1.86 4.53
N CYS A 126 12.54 1.96 3.22
CA CYS A 126 12.17 0.93 2.24
C CYS A 126 13.31 -0.07 1.99
N ARG A 127 14.29 -0.13 2.90
CA ARG A 127 15.45 -1.01 2.82
C ARG A 127 15.28 -2.20 3.75
#